data_f664db3706425614673c9d6a48679678
#
_entry.id   f664db3706425614673c9d6a48679678
#
_cell.length_a   1.000
_cell.length_b   1.000
_cell.length_c   1.000
_cell.angle_alpha   90.00
_cell.angle_beta   90.00
_cell.angle_gamma   90.00
#
_symmetry.space_group_name_H-M   'P 1'
#
loop_
_entity.id
_entity.type
_entity.pdbx_description
1 polymer ?
#
loop_
_entity_poly.entity_id
_entity_poly.type
_entity_poly.pdbx_seq_one_letter_code
_entity_poly.pdbx_strand_id
1 'polypeptide(L)'
;MTATPLNPAAPGRVVVYYQTNRVDGTLVSPVELARRCPELTAIIVGAIHVNAEPGDITLNDDPADHPDNQAMWAELAAVQEQGVAVIGMLGGAAMGSFERLEPATFGTYYPPLRELIGKYRLDGIDLDVEEDMSVEGARHLVDALRADFGPDFIITLAPVATALSGGGNLSGFDYEELWATHGGQIDWMNAQFYCGWGVLDSTAEYDAIISRGVFPAAKVVAGTSTHPMHGKGFVEPAVLNKTVASLAAKYPDFGGMSSWEYFNSEPGGTAAPWEWARAMGAAMEQGRTR
;
A
#
# COMPACT_ATOMS: atom_id res chain seq x y z
N MET A 1 19.93 -20.19 1.39
CA MET A 1 19.33 -19.74 2.65
C MET A 1 17.85 -19.64 2.38
N THR A 2 17.02 -20.38 3.10
CA THR A 2 15.55 -20.26 2.98
C THR A 2 15.18 -18.91 3.54
N ALA A 3 14.60 -18.04 2.70
CA ALA A 3 14.01 -16.78 3.18
C ALA A 3 13.04 -17.10 4.32
N THR A 4 13.12 -16.33 5.40
CA THR A 4 12.13 -16.43 6.48
C THR A 4 10.78 -16.02 5.88
N PRO A 5 9.71 -16.82 6.07
CA PRO A 5 8.39 -16.42 5.57
C PRO A 5 8.05 -15.03 6.08
N LEU A 6 7.59 -14.17 5.18
CA LEU A 6 7.04 -12.86 5.55
C LEU A 6 5.95 -13.09 6.59
N ASN A 7 6.04 -12.37 7.70
CA ASN A 7 4.98 -12.34 8.69
C ASN A 7 4.17 -11.04 8.50
N PRO A 8 3.10 -11.06 7.71
CA PRO A 8 2.28 -9.87 7.46
C PRO A 8 1.61 -9.33 8.74
N ALA A 9 1.56 -10.14 9.79
CA ALA A 9 1.06 -9.71 11.11
C ALA A 9 2.12 -8.97 11.95
N ALA A 10 3.40 -8.91 11.51
CA ALA A 10 4.44 -8.23 12.30
C ALA A 10 4.13 -6.73 12.43
N PRO A 11 4.08 -6.17 13.64
CA PRO A 11 3.86 -4.75 13.85
C PRO A 11 5.05 -3.92 13.37
N GLY A 12 4.77 -2.67 12.96
CA GLY A 12 5.81 -1.71 12.56
C GLY A 12 6.33 -1.92 11.15
N ARG A 13 5.42 -2.10 10.21
CA ARG A 13 5.74 -2.21 8.78
C ARG A 13 6.34 -0.92 8.24
N VAL A 14 7.30 -1.05 7.33
CA VAL A 14 7.75 0.02 6.45
C VAL A 14 7.37 -0.39 5.03
N VAL A 15 6.41 0.32 4.46
CA VAL A 15 5.83 0.05 3.14
C VAL A 15 6.10 1.22 2.22
N VAL A 16 6.49 0.98 0.99
CA VAL A 16 6.64 2.05 0.01
C VAL A 16 5.75 1.82 -1.21
N TYR A 17 5.05 2.86 -1.63
CA TYR A 17 4.40 2.88 -2.93
C TYR A 17 5.42 3.25 -4.00
N TYR A 18 5.47 2.45 -5.04
CA TYR A 18 6.44 2.54 -6.12
C TYR A 18 5.69 2.61 -7.46
N GLN A 19 5.20 3.81 -7.78
CA GLN A 19 4.48 4.09 -9.02
C GLN A 19 5.42 4.67 -10.08
N THR A 20 6.14 5.75 -9.74
CA THR A 20 7.15 6.32 -10.61
C THR A 20 8.40 5.44 -10.58
N ASN A 21 8.54 4.59 -11.58
CA ASN A 21 9.64 3.63 -11.67
C ASN A 21 10.86 4.15 -12.44
N ARG A 22 10.76 5.31 -13.09
CA ARG A 22 11.86 5.95 -13.83
C ARG A 22 11.88 7.46 -13.61
N VAL A 23 13.08 8.00 -13.48
CA VAL A 23 13.35 9.44 -13.46
C VAL A 23 14.40 9.73 -14.53
N ASP A 24 14.10 10.63 -15.47
CA ASP A 24 14.98 10.96 -16.60
C ASP A 24 15.49 9.71 -17.35
N GLY A 25 14.61 8.72 -17.57
CA GLY A 25 14.91 7.45 -18.22
C GLY A 25 15.71 6.44 -17.37
N THR A 26 16.15 6.82 -16.18
CA THR A 26 16.88 5.95 -15.25
C THR A 26 15.89 5.21 -14.32
N LEU A 27 16.07 3.89 -14.18
CA LEU A 27 15.27 3.09 -13.25
C LEU A 27 15.52 3.56 -11.81
N VAL A 28 14.45 3.80 -11.08
CA VAL A 28 14.47 3.99 -9.61
C VAL A 28 14.57 2.60 -8.98
N SER A 29 15.78 2.18 -8.61
CA SER A 29 16.08 0.78 -8.28
C SER A 29 15.42 0.26 -7.01
N PRO A 30 14.50 -0.73 -7.08
CA PRO A 30 13.98 -1.44 -5.89
C PRO A 30 15.06 -2.21 -5.12
N VAL A 31 16.06 -2.75 -5.82
CA VAL A 31 17.19 -3.46 -5.19
C VAL A 31 18.03 -2.50 -4.34
N GLU A 32 18.28 -1.28 -4.82
CA GLU A 32 18.99 -0.28 -4.03
C GLU A 32 18.19 0.12 -2.78
N LEU A 33 16.86 0.27 -2.89
CA LEU A 33 15.99 0.51 -1.75
C LEU A 33 16.12 -0.61 -0.71
N ALA A 34 15.92 -1.87 -1.09
CA ALA A 34 15.99 -3.01 -0.17
C ALA A 34 17.38 -3.12 0.48
N ARG A 35 18.45 -2.88 -0.29
CA ARG A 35 19.82 -2.89 0.22
C ARG A 35 20.10 -1.79 1.25
N ARG A 36 19.47 -0.62 1.07
CA ARG A 36 19.65 0.55 1.95
C ARG A 36 18.76 0.52 3.17
N CYS A 37 17.66 -0.21 3.12
CA CYS A 37 16.59 -0.21 4.11
C CYS A 37 16.29 -1.62 4.61
N PRO A 38 17.05 -2.16 5.57
CA PRO A 38 16.77 -3.48 6.14
C PRO A 38 15.41 -3.57 6.86
N GLU A 39 14.83 -2.43 7.21
CA GLU A 39 13.50 -2.33 7.83
C GLU A 39 12.34 -2.44 6.84
N LEU A 40 12.62 -2.42 5.53
CA LEU A 40 11.62 -2.48 4.48
C LEU A 40 10.86 -3.81 4.53
N THR A 41 9.53 -3.75 4.61
CA THR A 41 8.68 -4.94 4.67
C THR A 41 7.95 -5.22 3.37
N ALA A 42 7.55 -4.18 2.64
CA ALA A 42 6.84 -4.34 1.37
C ALA A 42 7.10 -3.18 0.40
N ILE A 43 7.07 -3.51 -0.88
CA ILE A 43 6.98 -2.56 -1.99
C ILE A 43 5.63 -2.79 -2.67
N ILE A 44 4.83 -1.73 -2.78
CA ILE A 44 3.57 -1.73 -3.50
C ILE A 44 3.83 -1.10 -4.87
N VAL A 45 3.85 -1.93 -5.91
CA VAL A 45 4.12 -1.50 -7.29
C VAL A 45 2.82 -1.07 -7.96
N GLY A 46 2.76 0.14 -8.45
CA GLY A 46 1.56 0.75 -9.02
C GLY A 46 1.78 1.44 -10.36
N ALA A 47 0.67 1.78 -10.97
CA ALA A 47 -0.69 1.33 -10.61
C ALA A 47 -1.20 0.34 -11.67
N ILE A 48 -1.82 -0.73 -11.23
CA ILE A 48 -2.45 -1.71 -12.11
C ILE A 48 -3.87 -1.23 -12.42
N HIS A 49 -4.22 -1.11 -13.69
CA HIS A 49 -5.54 -0.72 -14.14
C HIS A 49 -6.20 -1.82 -14.97
N VAL A 50 -7.45 -2.12 -14.65
CA VAL A 50 -8.33 -2.97 -15.45
C VAL A 50 -9.10 -2.07 -16.42
N ASN A 51 -8.76 -2.10 -17.71
CA ASN A 51 -9.30 -1.20 -18.71
C ASN A 51 -10.62 -1.70 -19.31
N ALA A 52 -11.26 -0.89 -20.15
CA ALA A 52 -12.58 -1.17 -20.70
C ALA A 52 -12.63 -2.42 -21.59
N GLU A 53 -11.58 -2.66 -22.38
CA GLU A 53 -11.49 -3.86 -23.19
C GLU A 53 -11.10 -5.06 -22.33
N PRO A 54 -11.85 -6.17 -22.33
CA PRO A 54 -11.52 -7.35 -21.55
C PRO A 54 -10.12 -7.88 -21.86
N GLY A 55 -9.29 -8.01 -20.85
CA GLY A 55 -7.91 -8.46 -20.98
C GLY A 55 -6.90 -7.33 -21.16
N ASP A 56 -7.33 -6.11 -21.39
CA ASP A 56 -6.47 -4.93 -21.38
C ASP A 56 -6.18 -4.51 -19.93
N ILE A 57 -4.99 -4.89 -19.45
CA ILE A 57 -4.49 -4.49 -18.13
C ILE A 57 -3.17 -3.77 -18.30
N THR A 58 -3.09 -2.58 -17.74
CA THR A 58 -1.88 -1.75 -17.77
C THR A 58 -1.22 -1.64 -16.40
N LEU A 59 0.07 -1.34 -16.41
CA LEU A 59 0.82 -0.81 -15.27
C LEU A 59 1.12 0.66 -15.59
N ASN A 60 0.48 1.57 -14.87
CA ASN A 60 0.34 2.96 -15.28
C ASN A 60 -0.33 3.04 -16.68
N ASP A 61 0.33 3.65 -17.65
CA ASP A 61 -0.21 3.87 -19.01
C ASP A 61 0.18 2.76 -20.01
N ASP A 62 1.08 1.86 -19.64
CA ASP A 62 1.65 0.85 -20.54
C ASP A 62 1.24 -0.58 -20.16
N PRO A 63 1.23 -1.53 -21.11
CA PRO A 63 1.13 -2.95 -20.76
C PRO A 63 2.17 -3.35 -19.72
N ALA A 64 1.79 -4.17 -18.76
CA ALA A 64 2.71 -4.56 -17.68
C ALA A 64 3.99 -5.25 -18.19
N ASP A 65 3.93 -5.88 -19.39
CA ASP A 65 5.08 -6.50 -20.06
C ASP A 65 5.80 -5.58 -21.07
N HIS A 66 5.51 -4.30 -21.06
CA HIS A 66 6.26 -3.33 -21.87
C HIS A 66 7.78 -3.51 -21.63
N PRO A 67 8.61 -3.44 -22.70
CA PRO A 67 10.06 -3.65 -22.58
C PRO A 67 10.73 -2.82 -21.49
N ASP A 68 10.27 -1.59 -21.28
CA ASP A 68 10.81 -0.69 -20.25
C ASP A 68 10.55 -1.18 -18.81
N ASN A 69 9.53 -2.03 -18.60
CA ASN A 69 9.22 -2.59 -17.30
C ASN A 69 10.05 -3.85 -16.96
N GLN A 70 10.74 -4.45 -17.92
CA GLN A 70 11.46 -5.72 -17.72
C GLN A 70 12.54 -5.62 -16.63
N ALA A 71 13.34 -4.55 -16.63
CA ALA A 71 14.38 -4.32 -15.62
C ALA A 71 13.77 -4.14 -14.21
N MET A 72 12.66 -3.42 -14.13
CA MET A 72 11.90 -3.23 -12.89
C MET A 72 11.41 -4.57 -12.33
N TRP A 73 10.75 -5.40 -13.14
CA TRP A 73 10.25 -6.71 -12.72
C TRP A 73 11.38 -7.64 -12.27
N ALA A 74 12.53 -7.61 -12.96
CA ALA A 74 13.70 -8.40 -12.57
C ALA A 74 14.26 -7.97 -11.21
N GLU A 75 14.32 -6.66 -10.92
CA GLU A 75 14.75 -6.15 -9.62
C GLU A 75 13.74 -6.44 -8.53
N LEU A 76 12.43 -6.33 -8.79
CA LEU A 76 11.38 -6.68 -7.82
C LEU A 76 11.45 -8.16 -7.46
N ALA A 77 11.67 -9.07 -8.41
CA ALA A 77 11.89 -10.48 -8.12
C ALA A 77 13.13 -10.72 -7.24
N ALA A 78 14.21 -9.99 -7.46
CA ALA A 78 15.41 -10.06 -6.62
C ALA A 78 15.19 -9.51 -5.20
N VAL A 79 14.27 -8.57 -5.04
CA VAL A 79 13.84 -8.02 -3.73
C VAL A 79 13.00 -9.05 -2.96
N GLN A 80 12.11 -9.78 -3.63
CA GLN A 80 11.37 -10.90 -3.02
C GLN A 80 12.30 -11.97 -2.45
N GLU A 81 13.40 -12.29 -3.14
CA GLU A 81 14.42 -13.24 -2.64
C GLU A 81 15.10 -12.77 -1.34
N GLN A 82 15.05 -11.47 -1.03
CA GLN A 82 15.55 -10.89 0.21
C GLN A 82 14.49 -10.87 1.34
N GLY A 83 13.28 -11.34 1.06
CA GLY A 83 12.19 -11.42 2.03
C GLY A 83 11.34 -10.15 2.15
N VAL A 84 11.41 -9.23 1.18
CA VAL A 84 10.52 -8.08 1.08
C VAL A 84 9.34 -8.44 0.17
N ALA A 85 8.12 -8.19 0.63
CA ALA A 85 6.93 -8.47 -0.17
C ALA A 85 6.82 -7.51 -1.37
N VAL A 86 6.42 -8.04 -2.53
CA VAL A 86 6.05 -7.26 -3.71
C VAL A 86 4.55 -7.39 -3.95
N ILE A 87 3.84 -6.29 -3.76
CA ILE A 87 2.38 -6.21 -3.79
C ILE A 87 1.98 -5.35 -4.98
N GLY A 88 0.98 -5.76 -5.76
CA GLY A 88 0.45 -4.92 -6.84
C GLY A 88 -0.58 -3.93 -6.32
N MET A 89 -0.46 -2.65 -6.61
CA MET A 89 -1.49 -1.66 -6.37
C MET A 89 -2.52 -1.72 -7.49
N LEU A 90 -3.77 -2.03 -7.17
CA LEU A 90 -4.89 -2.02 -8.10
C LEU A 90 -5.71 -0.75 -7.92
N GLY A 91 -5.95 0.00 -8.98
CA GLY A 91 -6.78 1.21 -8.99
C GLY A 91 -5.99 2.48 -8.70
N GLY A 92 -6.37 3.24 -7.68
CA GLY A 92 -5.92 4.60 -7.41
C GLY A 92 -6.80 5.64 -8.10
N ALA A 93 -6.29 6.87 -8.26
CA ALA A 93 -7.06 8.02 -8.77
C ALA A 93 -7.59 7.89 -10.21
N ALA A 94 -7.03 6.98 -11.02
CA ALA A 94 -7.56 6.65 -12.34
C ALA A 94 -8.71 5.65 -12.23
N MET A 95 -9.93 6.15 -12.35
CA MET A 95 -11.18 5.40 -12.14
C MET A 95 -11.46 4.36 -13.22
N GLY A 96 -12.31 3.38 -12.89
CA GLY A 96 -12.90 2.40 -13.80
C GLY A 96 -12.44 0.96 -13.57
N SER A 97 -11.40 0.71 -12.77
CA SER A 97 -10.96 -0.64 -12.46
C SER A 97 -11.96 -1.40 -11.59
N PHE A 98 -12.47 -0.77 -10.55
CA PHE A 98 -13.36 -1.42 -9.59
C PHE A 98 -14.81 -1.51 -10.09
N GLU A 99 -15.27 -0.57 -10.91
CA GLU A 99 -16.55 -0.70 -11.63
C GLU A 99 -16.60 -2.01 -12.43
N ARG A 100 -15.49 -2.43 -13.05
CA ARG A 100 -15.39 -3.66 -13.85
C ARG A 100 -15.28 -4.92 -13.00
N LEU A 101 -14.87 -4.78 -11.75
CA LEU A 101 -14.76 -5.88 -10.79
C LEU A 101 -16.00 -6.04 -9.91
N GLU A 102 -17.10 -5.37 -10.25
CA GLU A 102 -18.41 -5.63 -9.65
C GLU A 102 -18.93 -7.04 -10.03
N PRO A 103 -19.75 -7.69 -9.20
CA PRO A 103 -20.20 -9.08 -9.42
C PRO A 103 -20.79 -9.34 -10.80
N ALA A 104 -21.46 -8.35 -11.41
CA ALA A 104 -22.08 -8.50 -12.73
C ALA A 104 -21.07 -8.67 -13.89
N THR A 105 -19.88 -8.10 -13.76
CA THR A 105 -18.82 -8.07 -14.77
C THR A 105 -17.59 -8.86 -14.40
N PHE A 106 -17.51 -9.30 -13.14
CA PHE A 106 -16.39 -9.96 -12.52
C PHE A 106 -15.79 -11.10 -13.35
N GLY A 107 -16.65 -11.99 -13.85
CA GLY A 107 -16.21 -13.16 -14.62
C GLY A 107 -15.50 -12.83 -15.93
N THR A 108 -15.65 -11.59 -16.42
CA THR A 108 -14.99 -11.11 -17.63
C THR A 108 -13.65 -10.45 -17.32
N TYR A 109 -13.57 -9.66 -16.25
CA TYR A 109 -12.43 -8.77 -15.99
C TYR A 109 -11.45 -9.30 -14.92
N TYR A 110 -11.89 -10.13 -14.00
CA TYR A 110 -11.01 -10.69 -12.97
C TYR A 110 -10.00 -11.72 -13.51
N PRO A 111 -10.33 -12.65 -14.44
CA PRO A 111 -9.36 -13.65 -14.89
C PRO A 111 -8.06 -13.07 -15.44
N PRO A 112 -8.05 -12.01 -16.28
CA PRO A 112 -6.80 -11.37 -16.73
C PRO A 112 -5.98 -10.75 -15.57
N LEU A 113 -6.64 -10.16 -14.56
CA LEU A 113 -5.96 -9.65 -13.37
C LEU A 113 -5.28 -10.78 -12.59
N ARG A 114 -5.98 -11.90 -12.38
CA ARG A 114 -5.42 -13.10 -11.76
C ARG A 114 -4.19 -13.63 -12.52
N GLU A 115 -4.26 -13.66 -13.86
CA GLU A 115 -3.13 -14.07 -14.70
C GLU A 115 -1.93 -13.14 -14.56
N LEU A 116 -2.14 -11.83 -14.47
CA LEU A 116 -1.08 -10.85 -14.24
C LEU A 116 -0.41 -11.08 -12.89
N ILE A 117 -1.19 -11.24 -11.81
CA ILE A 117 -0.69 -11.54 -10.47
C ILE A 117 0.21 -12.78 -10.49
N GLY A 118 -0.26 -13.86 -11.13
CA GLY A 118 0.49 -15.10 -11.28
C GLY A 118 1.75 -14.96 -12.15
N LYS A 119 1.66 -14.22 -13.27
CA LYS A 119 2.78 -13.98 -14.20
C LYS A 119 3.97 -13.30 -13.51
N TYR A 120 3.70 -12.27 -12.71
CA TYR A 120 4.73 -11.52 -11.99
C TYR A 120 4.99 -12.04 -10.58
N ARG A 121 4.30 -13.12 -10.18
CA ARG A 121 4.46 -13.78 -8.88
C ARG A 121 4.35 -12.78 -7.73
N LEU A 122 3.35 -11.89 -7.81
CA LEU A 122 3.11 -10.91 -6.76
C LEU A 122 2.76 -11.64 -5.45
N ASP A 123 3.32 -11.17 -4.35
CA ASP A 123 3.03 -11.71 -3.00
C ASP A 123 1.66 -11.25 -2.48
N GLY A 124 1.08 -10.24 -3.12
CA GLY A 124 -0.20 -9.67 -2.71
C GLY A 124 -0.77 -8.66 -3.69
N ILE A 125 -1.93 -8.15 -3.32
CA ILE A 125 -2.63 -7.06 -4.00
C ILE A 125 -3.10 -6.02 -2.98
N ASP A 126 -2.91 -4.75 -3.31
CA ASP A 126 -3.41 -3.59 -2.57
C ASP A 126 -4.60 -3.02 -3.32
N LEU A 127 -5.76 -2.96 -2.68
CA LEU A 127 -7.00 -2.47 -3.27
C LEU A 127 -7.12 -0.97 -2.95
N ASP A 128 -6.66 -0.13 -3.87
CA ASP A 128 -6.74 1.33 -3.76
C ASP A 128 -8.02 1.83 -4.43
N VAL A 129 -9.15 1.69 -3.70
CA VAL A 129 -10.49 1.95 -4.21
C VAL A 129 -10.81 3.44 -4.08
N GLU A 130 -10.50 4.22 -5.11
CA GLU A 130 -10.78 5.66 -5.18
C GLU A 130 -11.97 5.99 -6.13
N GLU A 131 -12.87 5.06 -6.30
CA GLU A 131 -14.10 5.15 -7.10
C GLU A 131 -15.24 4.39 -6.43
N ASP A 132 -16.48 4.65 -6.86
CA ASP A 132 -17.63 3.95 -6.31
C ASP A 132 -17.54 2.44 -6.62
N MET A 133 -17.56 1.63 -5.56
CA MET A 133 -17.65 0.18 -5.59
C MET A 133 -18.68 -0.27 -4.55
N SER A 134 -19.45 -1.32 -4.85
CA SER A 134 -20.34 -1.90 -3.84
C SER A 134 -19.54 -2.68 -2.78
N VAL A 135 -20.03 -2.72 -1.54
CA VAL A 135 -19.43 -3.56 -0.49
C VAL A 135 -19.46 -5.04 -0.88
N GLU A 136 -20.46 -5.46 -1.63
CA GLU A 136 -20.56 -6.83 -2.16
C GLU A 136 -19.50 -7.11 -3.21
N GLY A 137 -19.19 -6.14 -4.08
CA GLY A 137 -18.08 -6.22 -5.02
C GLY A 137 -16.74 -6.35 -4.31
N ALA A 138 -16.51 -5.54 -3.27
CA ALA A 138 -15.30 -5.61 -2.47
C ALA A 138 -15.16 -6.98 -1.76
N ARG A 139 -16.23 -7.51 -1.16
CA ARG A 139 -16.27 -8.86 -0.57
C ARG A 139 -15.96 -9.93 -1.59
N HIS A 140 -16.62 -9.87 -2.75
CA HIS A 140 -16.46 -10.85 -3.82
C HIS A 140 -15.01 -10.88 -4.33
N LEU A 141 -14.37 -9.72 -4.49
CA LEU A 141 -12.97 -9.62 -4.92
C LEU A 141 -12.02 -10.22 -3.87
N VAL A 142 -12.21 -9.90 -2.58
CA VAL A 142 -11.41 -10.48 -1.48
C VAL A 142 -11.56 -12.00 -1.43
N ASP A 143 -12.78 -12.53 -1.53
CA ASP A 143 -13.04 -13.97 -1.54
C ASP A 143 -12.40 -14.68 -2.74
N ALA A 144 -12.47 -14.07 -3.94
CA ALA A 144 -11.85 -14.63 -5.14
C ALA A 144 -10.32 -14.66 -5.04
N LEU A 145 -9.70 -13.59 -4.54
CA LEU A 145 -8.26 -13.54 -4.31
C LEU A 145 -7.81 -14.61 -3.31
N ARG A 146 -8.54 -14.78 -2.21
CA ARG A 146 -8.26 -15.85 -1.23
C ARG A 146 -8.44 -17.25 -1.81
N ALA A 147 -9.47 -17.45 -2.62
CA ALA A 147 -9.71 -18.74 -3.26
C ALA A 147 -8.61 -19.12 -4.26
N ASP A 148 -8.12 -18.15 -5.05
CA ASP A 148 -7.12 -18.41 -6.10
C ASP A 148 -5.68 -18.46 -5.59
N PHE A 149 -5.32 -17.64 -4.60
CA PHE A 149 -3.93 -17.50 -4.14
C PHE A 149 -3.66 -18.03 -2.72
N GLY A 150 -4.71 -18.39 -1.99
CA GLY A 150 -4.59 -19.02 -0.67
C GLY A 150 -4.40 -18.03 0.51
N PRO A 151 -4.19 -18.59 1.72
CA PRO A 151 -4.18 -17.80 2.95
C PRO A 151 -2.93 -16.94 3.14
N ASP A 152 -1.82 -17.28 2.50
CA ASP A 152 -0.55 -16.55 2.62
C ASP A 152 -0.44 -15.37 1.64
N PHE A 153 -1.36 -15.25 0.68
CA PHE A 153 -1.41 -14.13 -0.25
C PHE A 153 -1.83 -12.85 0.49
N ILE A 154 -1.07 -11.78 0.34
CA ILE A 154 -1.30 -10.52 1.06
C ILE A 154 -2.43 -9.73 0.38
N ILE A 155 -3.48 -9.39 1.13
CA ILE A 155 -4.54 -8.50 0.67
C ILE A 155 -4.56 -7.26 1.55
N THR A 156 -4.31 -6.10 0.95
CA THR A 156 -4.36 -4.80 1.63
C THR A 156 -5.40 -3.89 1.00
N LEU A 157 -5.81 -2.87 1.76
CA LEU A 157 -6.68 -1.80 1.29
C LEU A 157 -5.98 -0.47 1.50
N ALA A 158 -6.29 0.53 0.67
CA ALA A 158 -5.74 1.88 0.81
C ALA A 158 -6.84 2.95 1.08
N PRO A 159 -7.62 2.82 2.16
CA PRO A 159 -8.67 3.79 2.46
C PRO A 159 -8.11 5.17 2.77
N VAL A 160 -8.85 6.22 2.45
CA VAL A 160 -8.57 7.54 3.02
C VAL A 160 -8.76 7.50 4.54
N ALA A 161 -7.94 8.22 5.32
CA ALA A 161 -7.96 8.12 6.78
C ALA A 161 -9.30 8.49 7.40
N THR A 162 -10.02 9.46 6.80
CA THR A 162 -11.38 9.83 7.24
C THR A 162 -12.38 8.68 7.13
N ALA A 163 -12.25 7.79 6.16
CA ALA A 163 -13.14 6.63 6.01
C ALA A 163 -13.06 5.67 7.20
N LEU A 164 -11.89 5.57 7.83
CA LEU A 164 -11.69 4.72 9.02
C LEU A 164 -12.09 5.40 10.32
N SER A 165 -12.24 6.73 10.32
CA SER A 165 -12.70 7.51 11.49
C SER A 165 -14.19 7.83 11.46
N GLY A 166 -14.95 7.29 10.49
CA GLY A 166 -16.39 7.52 10.34
C GLY A 166 -16.74 8.80 9.60
N GLY A 167 -15.79 9.33 8.81
CA GLY A 167 -15.96 10.50 7.94
C GLY A 167 -16.19 10.14 6.47
N GLY A 168 -15.87 11.07 5.58
CA GLY A 168 -15.97 10.87 4.13
C GLY A 168 -14.98 9.84 3.60
N ASN A 169 -15.36 9.16 2.51
CA ASN A 169 -14.50 8.22 1.81
C ASN A 169 -14.62 8.40 0.28
N LEU A 170 -13.77 7.71 -0.47
CA LEU A 170 -13.75 7.71 -1.94
C LEU A 170 -14.33 6.43 -2.55
N SER A 171 -14.52 5.38 -1.75
CA SER A 171 -14.71 4.01 -2.23
C SER A 171 -16.18 3.61 -2.44
N GLY A 172 -17.14 4.46 -2.06
CA GLY A 172 -18.57 4.16 -2.19
C GLY A 172 -19.13 3.18 -1.17
N PHE A 173 -18.32 2.48 -0.39
CA PHE A 173 -18.75 1.54 0.65
C PHE A 173 -18.19 1.88 2.03
N ASP A 174 -18.83 1.35 3.07
CA ASP A 174 -18.37 1.48 4.45
C ASP A 174 -17.32 0.42 4.80
N TYR A 175 -16.12 0.87 5.17
CA TYR A 175 -15.01 0.00 5.56
C TYR A 175 -15.29 -0.78 6.86
N GLU A 176 -16.09 -0.25 7.78
CA GLU A 176 -16.49 -0.99 8.99
C GLU A 176 -17.41 -2.16 8.63
N GLU A 177 -18.30 -1.98 7.64
CA GLU A 177 -19.16 -3.05 7.13
C GLU A 177 -18.36 -4.16 6.43
N LEU A 178 -17.38 -3.81 5.61
CA LEU A 178 -16.46 -4.77 4.99
C LEU A 178 -15.65 -5.49 6.07
N TRP A 179 -15.09 -4.75 7.02
CA TRP A 179 -14.26 -5.28 8.10
C TRP A 179 -15.01 -6.27 8.99
N ALA A 180 -16.27 -5.99 9.31
CA ALA A 180 -17.10 -6.85 10.17
C ALA A 180 -17.25 -8.28 9.62
N THR A 181 -17.14 -8.46 8.30
CA THR A 181 -17.31 -9.77 7.63
C THR A 181 -16.01 -10.34 7.08
N HIS A 182 -15.11 -9.48 6.56
CA HIS A 182 -13.90 -9.87 5.83
C HIS A 182 -12.59 -9.38 6.48
N GLY A 183 -12.64 -8.72 7.63
CA GLY A 183 -11.45 -8.21 8.33
C GLY A 183 -10.41 -9.28 8.66
N GLY A 184 -10.84 -10.54 8.84
CA GLY A 184 -9.95 -11.69 9.02
C GLY A 184 -9.19 -12.10 7.75
N GLN A 185 -9.65 -11.66 6.57
CA GLN A 185 -9.04 -11.94 5.27
C GLN A 185 -8.13 -10.78 4.78
N ILE A 186 -8.20 -9.61 5.43
CA ILE A 186 -7.43 -8.42 5.11
C ILE A 186 -6.20 -8.38 6.01
N ASP A 187 -5.02 -8.25 5.42
CA ASP A 187 -3.76 -8.27 6.15
C ASP A 187 -3.50 -6.95 6.86
N TRP A 188 -3.68 -5.83 6.18
CA TRP A 188 -3.66 -4.48 6.78
C TRP A 188 -4.30 -3.45 5.84
N MET A 189 -4.43 -2.22 6.33
CA MET A 189 -4.90 -1.06 5.58
C MET A 189 -3.82 0.01 5.56
N ASN A 190 -3.47 0.51 4.37
CA ASN A 190 -2.58 1.65 4.14
C ASN A 190 -3.43 2.93 4.18
N ALA A 191 -3.76 3.43 5.37
CA ALA A 191 -4.66 4.58 5.53
C ALA A 191 -4.00 5.87 5.03
N GLN A 192 -4.64 6.58 4.11
CA GLN A 192 -4.11 7.77 3.44
C GLN A 192 -4.35 9.02 4.30
N PHE A 193 -3.30 9.54 4.97
CA PHE A 193 -3.33 10.80 5.74
C PHE A 193 -2.77 11.96 4.91
N TYR A 194 -3.32 12.18 3.71
CA TYR A 194 -2.90 13.23 2.79
C TYR A 194 -4.03 13.64 1.84
N CYS A 195 -3.78 14.57 0.94
CA CYS A 195 -4.72 15.09 -0.06
C CYS A 195 -6.04 15.63 0.51
N GLY A 196 -6.03 16.06 1.78
CA GLY A 196 -7.22 16.61 2.45
C GLY A 196 -8.04 15.57 3.22
N TRP A 197 -7.58 14.31 3.25
CA TRP A 197 -8.21 13.19 3.95
C TRP A 197 -7.55 12.87 5.30
N GLY A 198 -6.59 13.68 5.70
CA GLY A 198 -5.87 13.58 6.94
C GLY A 198 -4.46 14.18 6.87
N VAL A 199 -3.81 14.28 8.03
CA VAL A 199 -2.42 14.72 8.17
C VAL A 199 -1.76 14.10 9.40
N LEU A 200 -0.47 13.76 9.31
CA LEU A 200 0.31 13.14 10.40
C LEU A 200 1.26 14.14 11.09
N ASP A 201 0.81 15.39 11.26
CA ASP A 201 1.56 16.39 12.04
C ASP A 201 1.50 16.16 13.55
N SER A 202 0.57 15.32 13.99
CA SER A 202 0.36 14.85 15.36
C SER A 202 -0.26 13.44 15.34
N THR A 203 -0.45 12.83 16.52
CA THR A 203 -1.09 11.51 16.63
C THR A 203 -2.62 11.57 16.53
N ALA A 204 -3.21 12.77 16.52
CA ALA A 204 -4.64 12.98 16.78
C ALA A 204 -5.56 12.24 15.80
N GLU A 205 -5.25 12.28 14.50
CA GLU A 205 -6.10 11.63 13.49
C GLU A 205 -5.97 10.11 13.48
N TYR A 206 -4.76 9.58 13.72
CA TYR A 206 -4.58 8.15 13.93
C TYR A 206 -5.29 7.68 15.20
N ASP A 207 -5.18 8.44 16.28
CA ASP A 207 -5.89 8.19 17.55
C ASP A 207 -7.41 8.15 17.35
N ALA A 208 -7.95 9.03 16.50
CA ALA A 208 -9.38 9.06 16.18
C ALA A 208 -9.84 7.74 15.51
N ILE A 209 -9.03 7.15 14.65
CA ILE A 209 -9.33 5.84 14.04
C ILE A 209 -9.33 4.74 15.12
N ILE A 210 -8.24 4.63 15.88
CA ILE A 210 -8.07 3.51 16.82
C ILE A 210 -9.07 3.60 18.00
N SER A 211 -9.40 4.82 18.44
CA SER A 211 -10.35 5.02 19.55
C SER A 211 -11.79 4.58 19.24
N ARG A 212 -12.14 4.38 17.97
CA ARG A 212 -13.44 3.80 17.56
C ARG A 212 -13.55 2.31 17.95
N GLY A 213 -12.42 1.62 18.16
CA GLY A 213 -12.40 0.22 18.58
C GLY A 213 -12.78 -0.79 17.51
N VAL A 214 -12.89 -0.36 16.24
CA VAL A 214 -13.22 -1.23 15.10
C VAL A 214 -11.96 -1.85 14.50
N PHE A 215 -10.96 -1.02 14.21
CA PHE A 215 -9.73 -1.45 13.56
C PHE A 215 -8.58 -1.57 14.60
N PRO A 216 -7.95 -2.75 14.74
CA PRO A 216 -6.77 -2.89 15.59
C PRO A 216 -5.60 -2.06 15.05
N ALA A 217 -4.80 -1.45 15.95
CA ALA A 217 -3.63 -0.66 15.53
C ALA A 217 -2.66 -1.47 14.64
N ALA A 218 -2.51 -2.78 14.89
CA ALA A 218 -1.71 -3.69 14.07
C ALA A 218 -2.14 -3.78 12.59
N LYS A 219 -3.37 -3.40 12.30
CA LYS A 219 -3.97 -3.48 10.96
C LYS A 219 -4.06 -2.12 10.25
N VAL A 220 -3.67 -1.02 10.92
CA VAL A 220 -3.67 0.32 10.35
C VAL A 220 -2.22 0.81 10.17
N VAL A 221 -1.78 0.83 8.92
CA VAL A 221 -0.50 1.42 8.49
C VAL A 221 -0.78 2.87 8.11
N ALA A 222 -0.03 3.80 8.67
CA ALA A 222 -0.24 5.22 8.46
C ALA A 222 0.47 5.69 7.18
N GLY A 223 -0.30 5.98 6.14
CA GLY A 223 0.18 6.47 4.84
C GLY A 223 0.38 7.98 4.83
N THR A 224 1.52 8.46 4.36
CA THR A 224 1.82 9.88 4.28
C THR A 224 2.34 10.29 2.90
N SER A 225 2.02 11.52 2.49
CA SER A 225 2.71 12.17 1.38
C SER A 225 4.18 12.38 1.77
N THR A 226 5.09 11.94 0.93
CA THR A 226 6.55 12.01 1.19
C THR A 226 7.22 13.23 0.60
N HIS A 227 6.51 13.99 -0.24
CA HIS A 227 7.04 15.20 -0.88
C HIS A 227 5.93 16.22 -1.11
N PRO A 228 6.19 17.55 -0.97
CA PRO A 228 5.17 18.59 -1.16
C PRO A 228 4.46 18.59 -2.52
N MET A 229 5.10 18.06 -3.56
CA MET A 229 4.50 17.99 -4.90
C MET A 229 3.38 16.96 -5.04
N HIS A 230 3.25 16.01 -4.11
CA HIS A 230 2.19 14.99 -4.13
C HIS A 230 0.86 15.48 -3.54
N GLY A 231 0.73 16.78 -3.28
CA GLY A 231 -0.49 17.37 -2.78
C GLY A 231 -0.42 17.80 -1.32
N LYS A 232 -1.61 18.10 -0.75
CA LYS A 232 -1.72 18.54 0.65
C LYS A 232 -1.42 17.38 1.62
N GLY A 233 -0.96 17.72 2.82
CA GLY A 233 -0.72 16.72 3.89
C GLY A 233 0.73 16.27 3.99
N PHE A 234 1.65 16.84 3.21
CA PHE A 234 3.08 16.65 3.47
C PHE A 234 3.43 17.19 4.86
N VAL A 235 4.17 16.42 5.62
CA VAL A 235 4.66 16.78 6.96
C VAL A 235 6.17 16.79 6.94
N GLU A 236 6.76 17.87 7.42
CA GLU A 236 8.22 18.01 7.52
C GLU A 236 8.84 16.83 8.26
N PRO A 237 9.94 16.23 7.77
CA PRO A 237 10.51 15.00 8.31
C PRO A 237 10.77 15.03 9.82
N ALA A 238 11.19 16.18 10.36
CA ALA A 238 11.44 16.31 11.80
C ALA A 238 10.15 16.24 12.65
N VAL A 239 9.02 16.69 12.12
CA VAL A 239 7.70 16.59 12.76
C VAL A 239 7.17 15.16 12.61
N LEU A 240 7.21 14.61 11.40
CA LEU A 240 6.75 13.26 11.12
C LEU A 240 7.47 12.22 12.00
N ASN A 241 8.80 12.30 12.12
CA ASN A 241 9.58 11.40 12.97
C ASN A 241 9.12 11.42 14.43
N LYS A 242 8.78 12.60 14.98
CA LYS A 242 8.24 12.72 16.36
C LYS A 242 6.86 12.09 16.48
N THR A 243 5.98 12.31 15.49
CA THR A 243 4.64 11.73 15.45
C THR A 243 4.73 10.20 15.41
N VAL A 244 5.57 9.64 14.52
CA VAL A 244 5.76 8.19 14.37
C VAL A 244 6.33 7.57 15.67
N ALA A 245 7.34 8.18 16.28
CA ALA A 245 7.87 7.72 17.56
C ALA A 245 6.80 7.75 18.68
N SER A 246 5.93 8.78 18.68
CA SER A 246 4.82 8.87 19.64
C SER A 246 3.75 7.80 19.39
N LEU A 247 3.42 7.50 18.14
CA LEU A 247 2.51 6.41 17.78
C LEU A 247 3.06 5.05 18.21
N ALA A 248 4.33 4.77 17.90
CA ALA A 248 4.98 3.51 18.29
C ALA A 248 5.12 3.33 19.80
N ALA A 249 5.30 4.43 20.55
CA ALA A 249 5.30 4.39 22.02
C ALA A 249 3.90 4.16 22.61
N LYS A 250 2.87 4.75 21.98
CA LYS A 250 1.48 4.67 22.46
C LYS A 250 0.82 3.34 22.10
N TYR A 251 1.11 2.79 20.93
CA TYR A 251 0.54 1.55 20.41
C TYR A 251 1.66 0.52 20.21
N PRO A 252 1.84 -0.44 21.14
CA PRO A 252 2.89 -1.46 21.05
C PRO A 252 2.81 -2.29 19.77
N ASP A 253 1.61 -2.41 19.20
CA ASP A 253 1.29 -3.09 17.95
C ASP A 253 1.03 -2.13 16.78
N PHE A 254 1.58 -0.89 16.82
CA PHE A 254 1.45 0.08 15.72
C PHE A 254 1.72 -0.54 14.36
N GLY A 255 0.76 -0.46 13.42
CA GLY A 255 0.79 -1.14 12.13
C GLY A 255 1.98 -0.77 11.25
N GLY A 256 2.44 0.47 11.34
CA GLY A 256 3.60 0.95 10.61
C GLY A 256 3.32 2.18 9.76
N MET A 257 4.22 2.42 8.80
CA MET A 257 4.19 3.57 7.90
C MET A 257 4.18 3.16 6.44
N SER A 258 3.44 3.89 5.59
CA SER A 258 3.52 3.77 4.13
C SER A 258 3.75 5.13 3.45
N SER A 259 4.43 5.11 2.29
CA SER A 259 4.84 6.34 1.58
C SER A 259 4.04 6.56 0.30
N TRP A 260 3.49 7.74 0.09
CA TRP A 260 3.05 8.19 -1.22
C TRP A 260 3.93 9.35 -1.69
N GLU A 261 4.84 9.19 -2.67
CA GLU A 261 5.37 7.92 -3.16
C GLU A 261 6.91 7.90 -3.06
N TYR A 262 7.56 6.78 -3.45
CA TYR A 262 8.97 6.52 -3.15
C TYR A 262 9.96 7.41 -3.88
N PHE A 263 9.85 7.62 -5.21
CA PHE A 263 10.94 8.08 -6.08
C PHE A 263 11.63 9.39 -5.68
N ASN A 264 10.93 10.25 -4.95
CA ASN A 264 11.41 11.58 -4.52
C ASN A 264 11.17 11.87 -3.04
N SER A 265 11.05 10.80 -2.24
CA SER A 265 10.72 10.91 -0.80
C SER A 265 11.71 11.79 -0.03
N GLU A 266 11.18 12.66 0.84
CA GLU A 266 11.95 13.46 1.78
C GLU A 266 12.02 12.82 3.18
N PRO A 267 13.18 12.78 3.83
CA PRO A 267 14.47 13.34 3.39
C PRO A 267 15.11 12.48 2.29
N GLY A 268 15.98 13.11 1.49
CA GLY A 268 16.79 12.42 0.49
C GLY A 268 16.42 12.79 -0.96
N GLY A 269 15.15 13.10 -1.22
CA GLY A 269 14.67 13.46 -2.55
C GLY A 269 14.97 12.36 -3.58
N THR A 270 15.11 12.71 -4.85
CA THR A 270 15.41 11.75 -5.93
C THR A 270 16.82 11.14 -5.83
N ALA A 271 17.73 11.76 -5.06
CA ALA A 271 19.10 11.26 -4.93
C ALA A 271 19.22 10.09 -3.93
N ALA A 272 18.40 10.09 -2.88
CA ALA A 272 18.44 9.10 -1.81
C ALA A 272 17.04 8.81 -1.22
N PRO A 273 16.02 8.44 -2.04
CA PRO A 273 14.63 8.32 -1.58
C PRO A 273 14.44 7.28 -0.48
N TRP A 274 15.35 6.32 -0.33
CA TRP A 274 15.36 5.34 0.76
C TRP A 274 15.54 5.96 2.15
N GLU A 275 16.01 7.21 2.25
CA GLU A 275 16.21 7.85 3.55
C GLU A 275 14.88 8.05 4.30
N TRP A 276 13.76 8.24 3.60
CA TRP A 276 12.44 8.27 4.20
C TRP A 276 12.13 6.94 4.93
N ALA A 277 12.25 5.83 4.24
CA ALA A 277 11.94 4.51 4.79
C ALA A 277 12.81 4.17 6.00
N ARG A 278 14.12 4.49 5.94
CA ARG A 278 15.02 4.37 7.09
C ARG A 278 14.61 5.24 8.27
N ALA A 279 14.21 6.49 8.00
CA ALA A 279 13.76 7.41 9.04
C ALA A 279 12.50 6.89 9.75
N MET A 280 11.55 6.28 9.00
CA MET A 280 10.34 5.69 9.58
C MET A 280 10.67 4.48 10.45
N GLY A 281 11.52 3.58 9.99
CA GLY A 281 12.01 2.44 10.80
C GLY A 281 12.70 2.90 12.09
N ALA A 282 13.62 3.85 11.99
CA ALA A 282 14.32 4.40 13.15
C ALA A 282 13.39 5.13 14.15
N ALA A 283 12.39 5.87 13.65
CA ALA A 283 11.42 6.55 14.50
C ALA A 283 10.52 5.57 15.27
N MET A 284 10.08 4.48 14.61
CA MET A 284 9.31 3.42 15.25
C MET A 284 10.13 2.71 16.35
N GLU A 285 11.39 2.38 16.07
CA GLU A 285 12.29 1.76 17.06
C GLU A 285 12.53 2.68 18.25
N GLN A 286 12.75 3.98 18.02
CA GLN A 286 12.88 4.96 19.07
C GLN A 286 11.63 5.03 19.98
N GLY A 287 10.44 4.91 19.41
CA GLY A 287 9.18 4.90 20.15
C GLY A 287 9.05 3.68 21.07
N ARG A 288 9.42 2.50 20.56
CA ARG A 288 9.32 1.22 21.29
C ARG A 288 10.29 1.10 22.46
N THR A 289 11.42 1.81 22.41
CA THR A 289 12.46 1.76 23.45
C THR A 289 12.26 2.78 24.58
N ARG A 290 11.24 3.61 24.52
CA ARG A 290 10.86 4.58 25.57
C ARG A 290 9.85 3.99 26.55
#